data_4659249b3535a9512541a2887ddeec94
#
_entry.id   4659249b3535a9512541a2887ddeec94
#
_cell.length_a   1.000
_cell.length_b   1.000
_cell.length_c   1.000
_cell.angle_alpha   90.00
_cell.angle_beta   90.00
_cell.angle_gamma   90.00
#
_symmetry.space_group_name_H-M   'P 1'
#
loop_
_entity.id
_entity.type
_entity.pdbx_description
1 polymer ?
#
loop_
_entity_poly.entity_id
_entity_poly.type
_entity_poly.pdbx_seq_one_letter_code
_entity_poly.pdbx_strand_id
1 'polypeptide(L)'
;MKKLLCCFLLAFGFASPLHAQNFIVADIIVDGYQRISPGIIYNLLPVGIGDEVNALTSAQIIRELSRSEYFDEIEVSREGNILVVTVLERPSVAEITIEGNSVLKTEDIIENMGSADIAEGQIFTRAALEVIRQGIQDVYSSRGRYGAAVEIEVEELPRNRVSIKLDINEGEESRIRHINIVGNDSYAEEDLLQLFELGTKPFYLIMSRRDRYSREQLSGDLERLESFYLDNGYVEFSIDSTPIAITPDRQEVYITINISEGKQYAIRNVELAGDLVDAEDLLRAALFVRSGQIYSQGLVTGTEEIMVQFLGNLGYAFAEATGVPEVNDRSEEHTSELQSHSEISYAVFCLK
;
A
#
# COMPACT_ATOMS: atom_id res chain seq x y z
N MET A 1 64.92 43.28 -31.65
CA MET A 1 64.44 44.33 -32.59
C MET A 1 63.13 43.88 -33.25
N LYS A 2 62.25 44.84 -33.33
CA LYS A 2 60.86 44.77 -33.93
C LYS A 2 59.77 44.19 -33.05
N LYS A 3 59.11 45.13 -32.42
CA LYS A 3 57.77 45.03 -31.75
C LYS A 3 56.71 44.76 -32.81
N LEU A 4 55.81 43.76 -32.55
CA LEU A 4 54.57 43.63 -33.24
C LEU A 4 53.43 43.76 -32.25
N LEU A 5 52.76 44.87 -32.31
CA LEU A 5 51.57 45.27 -31.52
C LEU A 5 50.39 44.63 -32.19
N CYS A 6 49.74 43.63 -31.54
CA CYS A 6 48.48 43.03 -32.00
C CYS A 6 47.31 43.65 -31.23
N CYS A 7 46.56 44.47 -31.92
CA CYS A 7 45.27 45.04 -31.45
C CYS A 7 44.24 43.96 -31.28
N PHE A 8 43.80 43.68 -30.04
CA PHE A 8 42.67 42.81 -29.70
C PHE A 8 41.43 43.69 -29.74
N LEU A 9 40.69 43.62 -30.86
CA LEU A 9 39.34 44.20 -30.98
C LEU A 9 38.34 43.36 -30.16
N LEU A 10 37.96 43.86 -28.98
CA LEU A 10 36.85 43.40 -28.19
C LEU A 10 35.53 43.68 -28.92
N ALA A 11 34.98 42.68 -29.62
CA ALA A 11 33.59 42.72 -30.09
C ALA A 11 32.67 42.50 -28.88
N PHE A 12 32.19 43.59 -28.29
CA PHE A 12 31.08 43.60 -27.32
C PHE A 12 29.81 43.30 -28.11
N GLY A 13 29.41 42.01 -28.17
CA GLY A 13 28.11 41.60 -28.63
C GLY A 13 27.04 42.16 -27.66
N PHE A 14 26.31 43.14 -28.07
CA PHE A 14 25.08 43.56 -27.41
C PHE A 14 24.07 42.39 -27.47
N ALA A 15 24.03 41.59 -26.41
CA ALA A 15 22.88 40.73 -26.15
C ALA A 15 21.72 41.65 -25.77
N SER A 16 20.93 42.03 -26.74
CA SER A 16 19.67 42.70 -26.49
C SER A 16 18.83 41.78 -25.63
N PRO A 17 18.33 42.23 -24.45
CA PRO A 17 17.36 41.42 -23.71
C PRO A 17 16.12 41.30 -24.60
N LEU A 18 15.76 40.03 -24.94
CA LEU A 18 14.44 39.76 -25.52
C LEU A 18 13.40 40.15 -24.46
N HIS A 19 12.92 41.37 -24.50
CA HIS A 19 11.75 41.75 -23.73
C HIS A 19 10.55 41.11 -24.42
N ALA A 20 9.88 40.21 -23.74
CA ALA A 20 8.56 39.77 -24.11
C ALA A 20 7.67 41.01 -24.13
N GLN A 21 7.47 41.56 -25.33
CA GLN A 21 6.63 42.75 -25.48
C GLN A 21 5.18 42.36 -25.26
N ASN A 22 4.52 43.06 -24.33
CA ASN A 22 3.08 42.98 -24.16
C ASN A 22 2.38 43.34 -25.48
N PHE A 23 1.29 42.65 -25.76
CA PHE A 23 0.47 42.98 -26.94
C PHE A 23 -1.00 42.75 -26.63
N ILE A 24 -1.86 43.49 -27.35
CA ILE A 24 -3.31 43.31 -27.27
C ILE A 24 -3.72 42.29 -28.33
N VAL A 25 -4.44 41.27 -27.92
CA VAL A 25 -4.91 40.16 -28.78
C VAL A 25 -5.95 40.68 -29.77
N ALA A 26 -5.61 40.67 -31.06
CA ALA A 26 -6.53 40.99 -32.10
C ALA A 26 -7.31 39.75 -32.61
N ASP A 27 -6.67 38.54 -32.51
CA ASP A 27 -7.26 37.26 -32.86
C ASP A 27 -6.53 36.14 -32.14
N ILE A 28 -7.18 34.98 -32.01
CA ILE A 28 -6.63 33.75 -31.42
C ILE A 28 -6.72 32.61 -32.43
N ILE A 29 -5.58 32.02 -32.73
CA ILE A 29 -5.50 30.84 -33.59
C ILE A 29 -5.09 29.66 -32.75
N VAL A 30 -5.82 28.56 -32.87
CA VAL A 30 -5.49 27.28 -32.24
C VAL A 30 -5.17 26.26 -33.29
N ASP A 31 -3.98 25.68 -33.22
CA ASP A 31 -3.48 24.67 -34.15
C ASP A 31 -3.14 23.35 -33.49
N GLY A 32 -3.09 22.27 -34.25
CA GLY A 32 -2.64 20.94 -33.78
C GLY A 32 -3.73 20.07 -33.15
N TYR A 33 -4.95 20.61 -32.97
CA TYR A 33 -6.07 19.79 -32.46
C TYR A 33 -6.54 18.79 -33.57
N GLN A 34 -6.98 17.62 -33.14
CA GLN A 34 -7.45 16.56 -34.02
C GLN A 34 -8.85 16.06 -33.67
N ARG A 35 -9.08 15.73 -32.41
CA ARG A 35 -10.30 15.14 -31.90
C ARG A 35 -11.10 16.14 -31.06
N ILE A 36 -10.39 16.98 -30.30
CA ILE A 36 -11.01 17.96 -29.41
C ILE A 36 -11.56 19.12 -30.24
N SER A 37 -12.80 19.52 -29.97
CA SER A 37 -13.40 20.69 -30.62
C SER A 37 -12.63 21.97 -30.29
N PRO A 38 -12.31 22.83 -31.24
CA PRO A 38 -11.67 24.12 -30.96
C PRO A 38 -12.39 24.93 -29.89
N GLY A 39 -13.72 24.87 -29.84
CA GLY A 39 -14.53 25.56 -28.83
C GLY A 39 -14.21 25.15 -27.40
N ILE A 40 -13.82 23.90 -27.16
CA ILE A 40 -13.38 23.45 -25.83
C ILE A 40 -12.06 24.13 -25.48
N ILE A 41 -11.12 24.21 -26.43
CA ILE A 41 -9.82 24.85 -26.22
C ILE A 41 -10.01 26.34 -25.93
N TYR A 42 -10.84 27.04 -26.72
CA TYR A 42 -11.16 28.45 -26.48
C TYR A 42 -11.76 28.69 -25.09
N ASN A 43 -12.62 27.81 -24.61
CA ASN A 43 -13.22 27.92 -23.27
C ASN A 43 -12.22 27.69 -22.13
N LEU A 44 -11.12 27.00 -22.38
CA LEU A 44 -10.05 26.78 -21.42
C LEU A 44 -9.03 27.93 -21.37
N LEU A 45 -9.05 28.84 -22.38
CA LEU A 45 -8.14 29.97 -22.41
C LEU A 45 -8.58 31.03 -21.39
N PRO A 46 -7.68 31.50 -20.53
CA PRO A 46 -7.97 32.60 -19.57
C PRO A 46 -7.95 34.00 -20.22
N VAL A 47 -7.84 34.06 -21.52
CA VAL A 47 -7.74 35.33 -22.29
C VAL A 47 -8.63 35.25 -23.52
N GLY A 48 -9.16 36.46 -23.89
CA GLY A 48 -9.97 36.67 -25.08
C GLY A 48 -9.40 37.73 -26.01
N ILE A 49 -10.12 37.99 -27.13
CA ILE A 49 -9.81 39.06 -28.04
C ILE A 49 -9.98 40.40 -27.31
N GLY A 50 -8.97 41.27 -27.40
CA GLY A 50 -8.90 42.55 -26.72
C GLY A 50 -8.12 42.57 -25.41
N ASP A 51 -7.75 41.38 -24.88
CA ASP A 51 -6.96 41.28 -23.66
C ASP A 51 -5.47 41.52 -23.93
N GLU A 52 -4.73 41.92 -22.89
CA GLU A 52 -3.29 42.11 -22.96
C GLU A 52 -2.58 40.80 -22.58
N VAL A 53 -1.73 40.31 -23.46
CA VAL A 53 -0.88 39.12 -23.22
C VAL A 53 0.56 39.54 -22.95
N ASN A 54 1.09 39.00 -21.85
CA ASN A 54 2.49 39.15 -21.43
C ASN A 54 3.05 37.76 -21.07
N ALA A 55 4.30 37.68 -20.59
CA ALA A 55 4.94 36.42 -20.20
C ALA A 55 4.19 35.69 -19.09
N LEU A 56 3.57 36.40 -18.12
CA LEU A 56 2.79 35.80 -17.03
C LEU A 56 1.48 35.21 -17.58
N THR A 57 0.83 35.91 -18.48
CA THR A 57 -0.42 35.49 -19.13
C THR A 57 -0.16 34.25 -20.00
N SER A 58 0.95 34.22 -20.76
CA SER A 58 1.34 33.04 -21.55
C SER A 58 1.58 31.80 -20.65
N ALA A 59 2.27 32.00 -19.52
CA ALA A 59 2.45 30.93 -18.52
C ALA A 59 1.13 30.47 -17.90
N GLN A 60 0.17 31.37 -17.73
CA GLN A 60 -1.16 31.03 -17.24
C GLN A 60 -1.95 30.22 -18.27
N ILE A 61 -1.92 30.60 -19.53
CA ILE A 61 -2.53 29.84 -20.64
C ILE A 61 -2.01 28.40 -20.64
N ILE A 62 -0.67 28.23 -20.64
CA ILE A 62 -0.05 26.90 -20.61
C ILE A 62 -0.53 26.11 -19.40
N ARG A 63 -0.61 26.74 -18.22
CA ARG A 63 -1.03 26.09 -16.98
C ARG A 63 -2.49 25.62 -17.04
N GLU A 64 -3.41 26.46 -17.52
CA GLU A 64 -4.83 26.10 -17.60
C GLU A 64 -5.08 25.00 -18.63
N LEU A 65 -4.41 25.07 -19.79
CA LEU A 65 -4.48 24.01 -20.78
C LEU A 65 -3.84 22.70 -20.28
N SER A 66 -2.71 22.76 -19.55
CA SER A 66 -2.09 21.59 -18.96
C SER A 66 -2.96 20.90 -17.90
N ARG A 67 -3.72 21.68 -17.13
CA ARG A 67 -4.67 21.16 -16.12
C ARG A 67 -5.82 20.38 -16.72
N SER A 68 -6.15 20.61 -17.97
CA SER A 68 -7.20 19.87 -18.66
C SER A 68 -6.84 18.42 -18.96
N GLU A 69 -5.53 18.10 -18.89
CA GLU A 69 -4.93 16.79 -19.22
C GLU A 69 -5.13 16.33 -20.67
N TYR A 70 -5.72 17.17 -21.52
CA TYR A 70 -5.97 16.86 -22.93
C TYR A 70 -4.74 16.88 -23.81
N PHE A 71 -3.67 17.55 -23.40
CA PHE A 71 -2.53 17.87 -24.23
C PHE A 71 -1.21 17.32 -23.65
N ASP A 72 -0.35 16.79 -24.53
CA ASP A 72 1.03 16.42 -24.18
C ASP A 72 1.98 17.60 -24.28
N GLU A 73 1.79 18.43 -25.34
CA GLU A 73 2.60 19.62 -25.56
C GLU A 73 1.69 20.83 -25.82
N ILE A 74 2.10 21.96 -25.30
CA ILE A 74 1.41 23.24 -25.47
C ILE A 74 2.45 24.30 -25.74
N GLU A 75 2.37 24.93 -26.88
CA GLU A 75 3.21 26.07 -27.27
C GLU A 75 2.34 27.31 -27.41
N VAL A 76 2.77 28.41 -26.80
CA VAL A 76 2.11 29.70 -26.93
C VAL A 76 3.07 30.66 -27.61
N SER A 77 2.71 31.09 -28.79
CA SER A 77 3.51 31.98 -29.63
C SER A 77 2.71 33.21 -30.06
N ARG A 78 3.39 34.17 -30.70
CA ARG A 78 2.82 35.44 -31.15
C ARG A 78 3.15 35.64 -32.63
N GLU A 79 2.14 35.94 -33.42
CA GLU A 79 2.29 36.39 -34.81
C GLU A 79 1.66 37.78 -34.96
N GLY A 80 2.49 38.85 -34.93
CA GLY A 80 1.96 40.22 -34.91
C GLY A 80 1.14 40.52 -33.65
N ASN A 81 -0.17 40.69 -33.78
CA ASN A 81 -1.11 40.81 -32.66
C ASN A 81 -2.05 39.62 -32.53
N ILE A 82 -1.70 38.52 -33.15
CA ILE A 82 -2.42 37.25 -33.08
C ILE A 82 -1.75 36.38 -32.03
N LEU A 83 -2.54 35.82 -31.12
CA LEU A 83 -2.12 34.78 -30.17
C LEU A 83 -2.26 33.43 -30.89
N VAL A 84 -1.14 32.72 -31.02
CA VAL A 84 -1.14 31.36 -31.60
C VAL A 84 -0.87 30.36 -30.50
N VAL A 85 -1.81 29.43 -30.32
CA VAL A 85 -1.72 28.34 -29.36
C VAL A 85 -1.64 27.04 -30.14
N THR A 86 -0.48 26.43 -30.14
CA THR A 86 -0.25 25.12 -30.79
C THR A 86 -0.29 24.04 -29.73
N VAL A 87 -1.11 23.02 -29.96
CA VAL A 87 -1.31 21.91 -29.04
C VAL A 87 -1.03 20.58 -29.70
N LEU A 88 -0.47 19.65 -28.91
CA LEU A 88 -0.39 18.23 -29.29
C LEU A 88 -1.36 17.47 -28.38
N GLU A 89 -2.47 17.01 -28.96
CA GLU A 89 -3.47 16.25 -28.20
C GLU A 89 -2.93 14.90 -27.74
N ARG A 90 -3.24 14.53 -26.51
CA ARG A 90 -3.05 13.15 -26.03
C ARG A 90 -3.98 12.21 -26.78
N PRO A 91 -3.48 11.04 -27.21
CA PRO A 91 -4.33 10.05 -27.84
C PRO A 91 -5.40 9.52 -26.87
N SER A 92 -6.45 8.95 -27.40
CA SER A 92 -7.45 8.21 -26.62
C SER A 92 -7.30 6.71 -26.82
N VAL A 93 -7.64 5.95 -25.80
CA VAL A 93 -7.66 4.48 -25.86
C VAL A 93 -8.79 4.03 -26.78
N ALA A 94 -8.46 3.27 -27.82
CA ALA A 94 -9.43 2.70 -28.75
C ALA A 94 -9.91 1.33 -28.30
N GLU A 95 -8.98 0.50 -27.84
CA GLU A 95 -9.25 -0.85 -27.35
C GLU A 95 -8.16 -1.30 -26.39
N ILE A 96 -8.51 -2.25 -25.53
CA ILE A 96 -7.60 -2.89 -24.57
C ILE A 96 -7.71 -4.40 -24.75
N THR A 97 -6.60 -5.05 -25.07
CA THR A 97 -6.51 -6.51 -25.20
C THR A 97 -5.62 -7.06 -24.10
N ILE A 98 -6.06 -8.12 -23.43
CA ILE A 98 -5.31 -8.76 -22.33
C ILE A 98 -5.19 -10.24 -22.68
N GLU A 99 -3.94 -10.73 -22.67
CA GLU A 99 -3.61 -12.12 -22.99
C GLU A 99 -2.73 -12.72 -21.88
N GLY A 100 -2.75 -14.05 -21.73
CA GLY A 100 -1.87 -14.80 -20.83
C GLY A 100 -2.31 -14.86 -19.37
N ASN A 101 -3.40 -14.18 -18.99
CA ASN A 101 -3.95 -14.20 -17.64
C ASN A 101 -4.91 -15.38 -17.44
N SER A 102 -4.58 -16.29 -16.54
CA SER A 102 -5.44 -17.41 -16.14
C SER A 102 -5.83 -17.38 -14.67
N VAL A 103 -4.99 -16.81 -13.83
CA VAL A 103 -5.19 -16.67 -12.37
C VAL A 103 -6.05 -15.44 -12.05
N LEU A 104 -5.85 -14.36 -12.78
CA LEU A 104 -6.66 -13.15 -12.68
C LEU A 104 -7.69 -13.14 -13.82
N LYS A 105 -8.93 -12.80 -13.53
CA LYS A 105 -9.94 -12.62 -14.58
C LYS A 105 -9.67 -11.35 -15.34
N THR A 106 -9.91 -11.42 -16.66
CA THR A 106 -9.76 -10.26 -17.54
C THR A 106 -10.64 -9.09 -17.09
N GLU A 107 -11.86 -9.38 -16.64
CA GLU A 107 -12.80 -8.39 -16.16
C GLU A 107 -12.28 -7.63 -14.93
N ASP A 108 -11.65 -8.34 -13.99
CA ASP A 108 -11.07 -7.74 -12.77
C ASP A 108 -9.89 -6.80 -13.13
N ILE A 109 -9.08 -7.19 -14.13
CA ILE A 109 -7.98 -6.35 -14.62
C ILE A 109 -8.52 -5.10 -15.28
N ILE A 110 -9.52 -5.22 -16.16
CA ILE A 110 -10.15 -4.09 -16.87
C ILE A 110 -10.81 -3.12 -15.86
N GLU A 111 -11.48 -3.62 -14.83
CA GLU A 111 -12.09 -2.80 -13.80
C GLU A 111 -11.03 -1.99 -13.01
N ASN A 112 -9.91 -2.64 -12.66
CA ASN A 112 -8.79 -1.96 -12.00
C ASN A 112 -8.13 -0.91 -12.93
N MET A 113 -7.99 -1.20 -14.22
CA MET A 113 -7.51 -0.24 -15.21
C MET A 113 -8.44 0.97 -15.30
N GLY A 114 -9.75 0.75 -15.32
CA GLY A 114 -10.77 1.82 -15.29
C GLY A 114 -10.67 2.70 -14.05
N SER A 115 -10.35 2.12 -12.90
CA SER A 115 -10.13 2.86 -11.64
C SER A 115 -8.87 3.74 -11.67
N ALA A 116 -7.93 3.44 -12.56
CA ALA A 116 -6.72 4.24 -12.83
C ALA A 116 -6.87 5.13 -14.09
N ASP A 117 -8.10 5.46 -14.50
CA ASP A 117 -8.45 6.28 -15.65
C ASP A 117 -7.94 5.72 -17.00
N ILE A 118 -7.73 4.41 -17.09
CA ILE A 118 -7.45 3.74 -18.38
C ILE A 118 -8.62 2.84 -18.76
N ALA A 119 -9.46 3.37 -19.64
CA ALA A 119 -10.57 2.63 -20.25
C ALA A 119 -10.75 3.07 -21.70
N GLU A 120 -11.47 2.27 -22.47
CA GLU A 120 -11.82 2.63 -23.84
C GLU A 120 -12.51 3.99 -23.91
N GLY A 121 -12.05 4.85 -24.79
CA GLY A 121 -12.52 6.22 -24.95
C GLY A 121 -11.86 7.26 -24.04
N GLN A 122 -11.15 6.85 -22.99
CA GLN A 122 -10.41 7.75 -22.10
C GLN A 122 -9.11 8.25 -22.71
N ILE A 123 -8.56 9.31 -22.14
CA ILE A 123 -7.28 9.87 -22.57
C ILE A 123 -6.15 8.95 -22.10
N PHE A 124 -5.27 8.63 -23.02
CA PHE A 124 -4.12 7.80 -22.76
C PHE A 124 -2.97 8.57 -22.13
N THR A 125 -2.40 8.03 -21.05
CA THR A 125 -1.14 8.51 -20.45
C THR A 125 -0.18 7.35 -20.23
N ARG A 126 1.09 7.52 -20.62
CA ARG A 126 2.11 6.48 -20.41
C ARG A 126 2.38 6.22 -18.92
N ALA A 127 2.24 7.26 -18.09
CA ALA A 127 2.44 7.13 -16.64
C ALA A 127 1.42 6.19 -16.00
N ALA A 128 0.16 6.25 -16.42
CA ALA A 128 -0.88 5.36 -15.90
C ALA A 128 -0.65 3.90 -16.26
N LEU A 129 -0.09 3.59 -17.44
CA LEU A 129 0.28 2.21 -17.81
C LEU A 129 1.33 1.62 -16.86
N GLU A 130 2.31 2.43 -16.45
CA GLU A 130 3.35 1.95 -15.54
C GLU A 130 2.78 1.62 -14.17
N VAL A 131 1.83 2.42 -13.67
CA VAL A 131 1.10 2.16 -12.41
C VAL A 131 0.31 0.85 -12.53
N ILE A 132 -0.38 0.64 -13.65
CA ILE A 132 -1.13 -0.60 -13.90
C ILE A 132 -0.20 -1.81 -13.98
N ARG A 133 0.88 -1.71 -14.74
CA ARG A 133 1.87 -2.78 -14.86
C ARG A 133 2.37 -3.21 -13.48
N GLN A 134 2.75 -2.24 -12.64
CA GLN A 134 3.21 -2.49 -11.29
C GLN A 134 2.10 -3.09 -10.43
N GLY A 135 0.88 -2.54 -10.49
CA GLY A 135 -0.27 -3.05 -9.74
C GLY A 135 -0.59 -4.50 -10.06
N ILE A 136 -0.60 -4.87 -11.34
CA ILE A 136 -0.81 -6.27 -11.76
C ILE A 136 0.32 -7.17 -11.24
N GLN A 137 1.58 -6.75 -11.35
CA GLN A 137 2.72 -7.51 -10.81
C GLN A 137 2.63 -7.69 -9.30
N ASP A 138 2.19 -6.67 -8.56
CA ASP A 138 2.00 -6.75 -7.12
C ASP A 138 0.89 -7.75 -6.73
N VAL A 139 -0.21 -7.80 -7.49
CA VAL A 139 -1.27 -8.78 -7.29
C VAL A 139 -0.76 -10.21 -7.55
N TYR A 140 0.03 -10.45 -8.60
CA TYR A 140 0.64 -11.76 -8.84
C TYR A 140 1.64 -12.13 -7.75
N SER A 141 2.44 -11.17 -7.30
CA SER A 141 3.42 -11.34 -6.22
C SER A 141 2.74 -11.70 -4.90
N SER A 142 1.62 -11.07 -4.56
CA SER A 142 0.84 -11.39 -3.35
C SER A 142 0.31 -12.82 -3.38
N ARG A 143 0.06 -13.35 -4.57
CA ARG A 143 -0.34 -14.75 -4.81
C ARG A 143 0.83 -15.72 -4.97
N GLY A 144 2.03 -15.29 -4.62
CA GLY A 144 3.24 -16.12 -4.69
C GLY A 144 3.85 -16.30 -6.08
N ARG A 145 3.43 -15.51 -7.07
CA ARG A 145 3.95 -15.56 -8.44
C ARG A 145 4.94 -14.42 -8.69
N TYR A 146 6.08 -14.48 -8.00
CA TYR A 146 7.13 -13.46 -8.11
C TYR A 146 7.79 -13.38 -9.49
N GLY A 147 7.65 -14.45 -10.29
CA GLY A 147 8.13 -14.52 -11.66
C GLY A 147 7.20 -13.85 -12.68
N ALA A 148 6.04 -13.35 -12.27
CA ALA A 148 5.10 -12.72 -13.18
C ALA A 148 5.71 -11.50 -13.86
N ALA A 149 5.52 -11.41 -15.17
CA ALA A 149 5.94 -10.31 -16.02
C ALA A 149 4.74 -9.80 -16.81
N VAL A 150 4.60 -8.49 -16.91
CA VAL A 150 3.57 -7.84 -17.72
C VAL A 150 4.26 -6.99 -18.76
N GLU A 151 4.12 -7.35 -20.02
CA GLU A 151 4.58 -6.57 -21.15
C GLU A 151 3.40 -5.78 -21.69
N ILE A 152 3.61 -4.50 -21.95
CA ILE A 152 2.56 -3.61 -22.47
C ILE A 152 3.05 -3.05 -23.80
N GLU A 153 2.31 -3.35 -24.84
CA GLU A 153 2.50 -2.81 -26.16
C GLU A 153 1.43 -1.75 -26.44
N VAL A 154 1.86 -0.62 -27.01
CA VAL A 154 0.97 0.48 -27.39
C VAL A 154 1.15 0.72 -28.89
N GLU A 155 0.10 0.51 -29.65
CA GLU A 155 0.06 0.75 -31.10
C GLU A 155 -0.72 2.04 -31.41
N GLU A 156 -0.14 2.91 -32.18
CA GLU A 156 -0.79 4.13 -32.66
C GLU A 156 -1.79 3.84 -33.79
N LEU A 157 -3.01 4.31 -33.58
CA LEU A 157 -4.11 4.16 -34.55
C LEU A 157 -4.51 5.50 -35.18
N PRO A 158 -5.15 5.47 -36.36
CA PRO A 158 -5.67 6.68 -36.99
C PRO A 158 -6.60 7.49 -36.07
N ARG A 159 -6.64 8.81 -36.28
CA ARG A 159 -7.45 9.77 -35.49
C ARG A 159 -7.02 9.93 -34.06
N ASN A 160 -5.72 9.98 -33.84
CA ASN A 160 -5.12 10.18 -32.52
C ASN A 160 -5.67 9.21 -31.46
N ARG A 161 -5.60 7.92 -31.76
CA ARG A 161 -6.01 6.84 -30.83
C ARG A 161 -4.87 5.85 -30.65
N VAL A 162 -4.95 5.07 -29.60
CA VAL A 162 -4.02 3.97 -29.30
C VAL A 162 -4.78 2.69 -29.00
N SER A 163 -4.22 1.57 -29.41
CA SER A 163 -4.56 0.24 -28.93
C SER A 163 -3.54 -0.16 -27.87
N ILE A 164 -4.01 -0.74 -26.77
CA ILE A 164 -3.17 -1.21 -25.66
C ILE A 164 -3.29 -2.72 -25.57
N LYS A 165 -2.16 -3.41 -25.71
CA LYS A 165 -2.09 -4.86 -25.51
C LYS A 165 -1.24 -5.16 -24.29
N LEU A 166 -1.84 -5.89 -23.35
CA LEU A 166 -1.15 -6.46 -22.17
C LEU A 166 -0.88 -7.94 -22.44
N ASP A 167 0.37 -8.32 -22.45
CA ASP A 167 0.80 -9.72 -22.51
C ASP A 167 1.34 -10.12 -21.12
N ILE A 168 0.64 -11.04 -20.47
CA ILE A 168 0.90 -11.43 -19.09
C ILE A 168 1.52 -12.81 -19.07
N ASN A 169 2.78 -12.88 -18.67
CA ASN A 169 3.41 -14.13 -18.30
C ASN A 169 3.30 -14.30 -16.80
N GLU A 170 2.40 -15.17 -16.35
CA GLU A 170 2.12 -15.35 -14.91
C GLU A 170 3.27 -15.98 -14.13
N GLY A 171 4.24 -16.59 -14.80
CA GLY A 171 5.30 -17.33 -14.16
C GLY A 171 4.82 -18.57 -13.38
N GLU A 172 5.72 -19.23 -12.69
CA GLU A 172 5.39 -20.33 -11.77
C GLU A 172 5.14 -19.81 -10.35
N GLU A 173 4.37 -20.58 -9.57
CA GLU A 173 4.21 -20.29 -8.14
C GLU A 173 5.52 -20.60 -7.40
N SER A 174 6.01 -19.60 -6.66
CA SER A 174 7.23 -19.78 -5.84
C SER A 174 6.93 -20.65 -4.63
N ARG A 175 7.86 -21.55 -4.31
CA ARG A 175 7.70 -22.55 -3.26
C ARG A 175 8.52 -22.21 -2.03
N ILE A 176 7.93 -22.42 -0.88
CA ILE A 176 8.63 -22.28 0.39
C ILE A 176 9.62 -23.43 0.53
N ARG A 177 10.90 -23.05 0.59
CA ARG A 177 12.01 -23.98 0.81
C ARG A 177 12.30 -24.14 2.29
N HIS A 178 12.18 -23.08 3.06
CA HIS A 178 12.44 -23.07 4.49
C HIS A 178 11.70 -21.94 5.18
N ILE A 179 11.19 -22.24 6.39
CA ILE A 179 10.71 -21.24 7.35
C ILE A 179 11.57 -21.42 8.59
N ASN A 180 12.18 -20.35 9.05
CA ASN A 180 13.05 -20.33 10.22
C ASN A 180 12.50 -19.33 11.23
N ILE A 181 12.35 -19.74 12.49
CA ILE A 181 11.94 -18.89 13.60
C ILE A 181 13.18 -18.65 14.47
N VAL A 182 13.47 -17.39 14.77
CA VAL A 182 14.64 -16.97 15.54
C VAL A 182 14.19 -16.21 16.77
N GLY A 183 14.72 -16.56 17.93
CA GLY A 183 14.34 -15.98 19.23
C GLY A 183 13.34 -16.82 20.02
N ASN A 184 13.06 -18.04 19.58
CA ASN A 184 12.16 -19.01 20.21
C ASN A 184 12.90 -19.86 21.25
N ASP A 185 13.20 -19.27 22.39
CA ASP A 185 13.93 -19.96 23.48
C ASP A 185 13.03 -20.93 24.28
N SER A 186 11.74 -20.65 24.38
CA SER A 186 10.77 -21.39 25.20
C SER A 186 10.14 -22.59 24.50
N TYR A 187 10.04 -22.56 23.17
CA TYR A 187 9.40 -23.63 22.39
C TYR A 187 10.29 -24.06 21.24
N ALA A 188 10.24 -25.37 20.90
CA ALA A 188 10.95 -25.86 19.72
C ALA A 188 10.34 -25.29 18.42
N GLU A 189 11.20 -24.98 17.43
CA GLU A 189 10.77 -24.46 16.13
C GLU A 189 9.73 -25.38 15.46
N GLU A 190 9.96 -26.71 15.56
CA GLU A 190 9.07 -27.71 14.97
C GLU A 190 7.65 -27.66 15.53
N ASP A 191 7.50 -27.36 16.83
CA ASP A 191 6.20 -27.26 17.50
C ASP A 191 5.48 -25.99 17.06
N LEU A 192 6.21 -24.87 16.95
CA LEU A 192 5.66 -23.60 16.45
C LEU A 192 5.23 -23.70 14.99
N LEU A 193 6.01 -24.36 14.15
CA LEU A 193 5.68 -24.55 12.73
C LEU A 193 4.47 -25.47 12.50
N GLN A 194 4.03 -26.26 13.50
CA GLN A 194 2.76 -27.00 13.42
C GLN A 194 1.54 -26.10 13.46
N LEU A 195 1.65 -24.88 14.00
CA LEU A 195 0.59 -23.88 14.02
C LEU A 195 0.33 -23.29 12.62
N PHE A 196 1.31 -23.39 11.71
CA PHE A 196 1.29 -22.76 10.41
C PHE A 196 0.52 -23.58 9.38
N GLU A 197 -0.24 -22.91 8.53
CA GLU A 197 -0.79 -23.50 7.30
C GLU A 197 0.29 -23.61 6.22
N LEU A 198 1.16 -22.60 6.14
CA LEU A 198 2.34 -22.64 5.28
C LEU A 198 3.39 -23.61 5.84
N GLY A 199 4.20 -24.15 4.94
CA GLY A 199 5.29 -25.03 5.36
C GLY A 199 6.00 -25.65 4.17
N THR A 200 7.03 -26.44 4.47
CA THR A 200 7.72 -27.23 3.44
C THR A 200 6.85 -28.42 3.03
N LYS A 201 6.96 -28.84 1.78
CA LYS A 201 6.21 -29.99 1.27
C LYS A 201 6.80 -31.29 1.80
N PRO A 202 6.07 -32.06 2.63
CA PRO A 202 6.51 -33.40 3.02
C PRO A 202 6.59 -34.30 1.79
N PHE A 203 7.65 -35.12 1.70
CA PHE A 203 7.89 -35.96 0.52
C PHE A 203 6.76 -37.01 0.24
N TYR A 204 5.96 -37.32 1.26
CA TYR A 204 4.85 -38.29 1.19
C TYR A 204 3.50 -37.65 0.84
N LEU A 205 3.39 -36.33 0.85
CA LEU A 205 2.16 -35.58 0.53
C LEU A 205 2.26 -34.89 -0.83
N ILE A 206 2.13 -35.66 -1.91
CA ILE A 206 2.30 -35.18 -3.29
C ILE A 206 1.28 -34.05 -3.63
N MET A 207 0.09 -34.10 -3.05
CA MET A 207 -1.01 -33.13 -3.32
C MET A 207 -1.05 -31.95 -2.34
N SER A 208 -0.12 -31.86 -1.38
CA SER A 208 -0.06 -30.74 -0.45
C SER A 208 0.32 -29.44 -1.18
N ARG A 209 -0.38 -28.36 -0.86
CA ARG A 209 -0.11 -27.00 -1.36
C ARG A 209 0.48 -26.08 -0.29
N ARG A 210 0.86 -26.62 0.87
CA ARG A 210 1.44 -25.86 1.99
C ARG A 210 2.75 -25.16 1.62
N ASP A 211 3.44 -25.65 0.60
CA ASP A 211 4.69 -25.10 0.09
C ASP A 211 4.50 -23.89 -0.85
N ARG A 212 3.26 -23.54 -1.18
CA ARG A 212 2.98 -22.38 -2.03
C ARG A 212 2.91 -21.13 -1.20
N TYR A 213 3.82 -20.21 -1.46
CA TYR A 213 3.87 -18.96 -0.70
C TYR A 213 2.67 -18.07 -1.05
N SER A 214 2.00 -17.56 -0.02
CA SER A 214 1.01 -16.50 -0.09
C SER A 214 1.22 -15.54 1.06
N ARG A 215 1.17 -14.24 0.78
CA ARG A 215 1.34 -13.21 1.81
C ARG A 215 0.20 -13.24 2.81
N GLU A 216 -1.04 -13.46 2.34
CA GLU A 216 -2.23 -13.53 3.19
C GLU A 216 -2.16 -14.72 4.15
N GLN A 217 -1.72 -15.88 3.65
CA GLN A 217 -1.54 -17.07 4.49
C GLN A 217 -0.43 -16.86 5.51
N LEU A 218 0.70 -16.23 5.11
CA LEU A 218 1.76 -15.90 6.05
C LEU A 218 1.27 -14.96 7.14
N SER A 219 0.49 -13.93 6.80
CA SER A 219 -0.10 -13.03 7.80
C SER A 219 -0.96 -13.79 8.81
N GLY A 220 -1.84 -14.68 8.34
CA GLY A 220 -2.63 -15.54 9.22
C GLY A 220 -1.80 -16.51 10.07
N ASP A 221 -0.67 -17.00 9.55
CA ASP A 221 0.26 -17.84 10.31
C ASP A 221 0.97 -17.03 11.43
N LEU A 222 1.38 -15.80 11.12
CA LEU A 222 1.98 -14.90 12.12
C LEU A 222 0.98 -14.53 13.22
N GLU A 223 -0.27 -14.26 12.89
CA GLU A 223 -1.34 -14.02 13.86
C GLU A 223 -1.59 -15.24 14.75
N ARG A 224 -1.53 -16.45 14.21
CA ARG A 224 -1.64 -17.68 15.00
C ARG A 224 -0.44 -17.86 15.94
N LEU A 225 0.76 -17.54 15.47
CA LEU A 225 1.95 -17.56 16.30
C LEU A 225 1.85 -16.57 17.45
N GLU A 226 1.43 -15.34 17.19
CA GLU A 226 1.22 -14.31 18.20
C GLU A 226 0.14 -14.74 19.23
N SER A 227 -1.01 -15.21 18.74
CA SER A 227 -2.06 -15.73 19.60
C SER A 227 -1.58 -16.88 20.49
N PHE A 228 -0.78 -17.78 19.95
CA PHE A 228 -0.21 -18.89 20.73
C PHE A 228 0.66 -18.38 21.88
N TYR A 229 1.55 -17.41 21.64
CA TYR A 229 2.39 -16.88 22.69
C TYR A 229 1.58 -16.09 23.73
N LEU A 230 0.64 -15.25 23.29
CA LEU A 230 -0.25 -14.51 24.19
C LEU A 230 -1.13 -15.43 25.05
N ASP A 231 -1.58 -16.57 24.49
CA ASP A 231 -2.35 -17.57 25.24
C ASP A 231 -1.53 -18.40 26.23
N ASN A 232 -0.22 -18.40 26.04
CA ASN A 232 0.71 -19.07 26.95
C ASN A 232 1.43 -18.10 27.91
N GLY A 233 0.92 -16.88 28.07
CA GLY A 233 1.38 -15.93 29.08
C GLY A 233 2.45 -14.95 28.63
N TYR A 234 2.86 -14.96 27.39
CA TYR A 234 3.90 -14.07 26.87
C TYR A 234 3.30 -12.75 26.39
N VAL A 235 2.88 -11.89 27.32
CA VAL A 235 2.18 -10.63 27.04
C VAL A 235 3.03 -9.63 26.26
N GLU A 236 4.34 -9.69 26.43
CA GLU A 236 5.32 -8.82 25.77
C GLU A 236 5.85 -9.43 24.46
N PHE A 237 5.24 -10.53 23.98
CA PHE A 237 5.62 -11.14 22.72
C PHE A 237 5.50 -10.14 21.58
N SER A 238 6.49 -10.14 20.70
CA SER A 238 6.48 -9.37 19.46
C SER A 238 7.14 -10.11 18.31
N ILE A 239 6.66 -9.87 17.11
CA ILE A 239 7.33 -10.25 15.87
C ILE A 239 8.12 -9.03 15.40
N ASP A 240 9.44 -9.09 15.57
CA ASP A 240 10.32 -7.94 15.29
C ASP A 240 10.49 -7.69 13.80
N SER A 241 10.60 -8.75 13.02
CA SER A 241 10.69 -8.67 11.56
C SER A 241 10.45 -10.02 10.89
N THR A 242 10.00 -9.97 9.64
CA THR A 242 9.78 -11.16 8.82
C THR A 242 10.43 -10.99 7.44
N PRO A 243 11.79 -11.01 7.34
CA PRO A 243 12.46 -10.95 6.06
C PRO A 243 12.18 -12.18 5.20
N ILE A 244 11.86 -11.92 3.93
CA ILE A 244 11.58 -12.94 2.92
C ILE A 244 12.65 -12.82 1.84
N ALA A 245 13.41 -13.88 1.64
CA ALA A 245 14.39 -14.00 0.59
C ALA A 245 13.85 -14.88 -0.55
N ILE A 246 13.98 -14.41 -1.77
CA ILE A 246 13.54 -15.11 -2.98
C ILE A 246 14.77 -15.36 -3.83
N THR A 247 14.90 -16.58 -4.36
CA THR A 247 16.00 -16.96 -5.25
C THR A 247 15.97 -16.12 -6.55
N PRO A 248 17.12 -15.92 -7.22
CA PRO A 248 17.19 -15.14 -8.46
C PRO A 248 16.29 -15.67 -9.58
N ASP A 249 16.03 -16.98 -9.62
CA ASP A 249 15.10 -17.64 -10.55
C ASP A 249 13.63 -17.50 -10.13
N ARG A 250 13.37 -16.86 -8.95
CA ARG A 250 12.04 -16.60 -8.39
C ARG A 250 11.21 -17.87 -8.11
N GLN A 251 11.85 -19.01 -7.96
CA GLN A 251 11.17 -20.29 -7.72
C GLN A 251 11.12 -20.70 -6.25
N GLU A 252 12.11 -20.29 -5.44
CA GLU A 252 12.19 -20.67 -4.04
C GLU A 252 12.09 -19.45 -3.11
N VAL A 253 11.39 -19.63 -1.99
CA VAL A 253 11.17 -18.62 -0.95
C VAL A 253 11.73 -19.15 0.38
N TYR A 254 12.50 -18.32 1.05
CA TYR A 254 13.02 -18.52 2.39
C TYR A 254 12.43 -17.44 3.30
N ILE A 255 11.78 -17.88 4.37
CA ILE A 255 11.12 -16.98 5.33
C ILE A 255 11.90 -17.09 6.65
N THR A 256 12.28 -15.96 7.22
CA THR A 256 12.82 -15.88 8.57
C THR A 256 11.90 -15.02 9.41
N ILE A 257 11.47 -15.53 10.57
CA ILE A 257 10.60 -14.83 11.50
C ILE A 257 11.43 -14.56 12.75
N ASN A 258 11.77 -13.29 12.96
CA ASN A 258 12.48 -12.87 14.16
C ASN A 258 11.46 -12.46 15.21
N ILE A 259 11.51 -13.11 16.37
CA ILE A 259 10.58 -12.87 17.47
C ILE A 259 11.33 -12.49 18.75
N SER A 260 10.62 -11.77 19.62
CA SER A 260 11.01 -11.53 21.01
C SER A 260 9.90 -12.08 21.89
N GLU A 261 10.22 -13.14 22.68
CA GLU A 261 9.19 -13.80 23.49
C GLU A 261 8.77 -12.97 24.69
N GLY A 262 9.69 -12.22 25.30
CA GLY A 262 9.47 -11.58 26.57
C GLY A 262 9.46 -12.59 27.75
N LYS A 263 8.82 -12.20 28.85
CA LYS A 263 8.66 -13.05 30.02
C LYS A 263 7.29 -13.72 30.01
N GLN A 264 7.20 -14.91 30.61
CA GLN A 264 5.91 -15.56 30.85
C GLN A 264 5.26 -14.99 32.12
N TYR A 265 4.00 -14.60 32.04
CA TYR A 265 3.25 -13.98 33.12
C TYR A 265 2.12 -14.87 33.64
N ALA A 266 1.93 -14.85 34.97
CA ALA A 266 0.75 -15.40 35.65
C ALA A 266 -0.12 -14.29 36.21
N ILE A 267 -1.42 -14.51 36.28
CA ILE A 267 -2.40 -13.56 36.82
C ILE A 267 -2.31 -13.55 38.35
N ARG A 268 -1.96 -12.41 38.95
CA ARG A 268 -1.95 -12.25 40.42
C ARG A 268 -3.35 -11.97 40.95
N ASN A 269 -4.04 -11.02 40.33
CA ASN A 269 -5.36 -10.55 40.78
C ASN A 269 -6.24 -10.20 39.55
N VAL A 270 -7.56 -10.24 39.74
CA VAL A 270 -8.54 -9.83 38.75
C VAL A 270 -9.48 -8.84 39.38
N GLU A 271 -9.57 -7.63 38.84
CA GLU A 271 -10.45 -6.56 39.31
C GLU A 271 -11.49 -6.20 38.27
N LEU A 272 -12.70 -5.90 38.73
CA LEU A 272 -13.76 -5.32 37.93
C LEU A 272 -13.85 -3.84 38.26
N ALA A 273 -13.84 -2.98 37.25
CA ALA A 273 -13.94 -1.54 37.42
C ALA A 273 -14.95 -0.96 36.40
N GLY A 274 -15.47 0.22 36.71
CA GLY A 274 -16.44 0.91 35.87
C GLY A 274 -17.86 0.83 36.41
N ASP A 275 -18.86 0.97 35.56
CA ASP A 275 -20.27 0.89 35.93
C ASP A 275 -20.76 -0.57 35.87
N LEU A 276 -20.79 -1.25 37.00
CA LEU A 276 -21.17 -2.65 37.10
C LEU A 276 -22.70 -2.89 37.13
N VAL A 277 -23.50 -1.83 37.01
CA VAL A 277 -24.98 -1.83 36.89
C VAL A 277 -25.69 -2.76 37.88
N ASP A 278 -25.21 -2.82 39.12
CA ASP A 278 -25.69 -3.72 40.21
C ASP A 278 -25.58 -5.23 39.88
N ALA A 279 -24.75 -5.59 38.89
CA ALA A 279 -24.56 -6.97 38.41
C ALA A 279 -23.19 -7.57 38.79
N GLU A 280 -22.46 -6.98 39.74
CA GLU A 280 -21.07 -7.36 40.09
C GLU A 280 -20.90 -8.87 40.35
N ASP A 281 -21.79 -9.47 41.16
CA ASP A 281 -21.71 -10.90 41.50
C ASP A 281 -21.87 -11.80 40.26
N LEU A 282 -22.74 -11.40 39.31
CA LEU A 282 -22.95 -12.12 38.07
C LEU A 282 -21.74 -11.97 37.13
N LEU A 283 -21.19 -10.76 37.04
CA LEU A 283 -20.02 -10.48 36.20
C LEU A 283 -18.77 -11.20 36.77
N ARG A 284 -18.62 -11.25 38.11
CA ARG A 284 -17.55 -12.04 38.76
C ARG A 284 -17.70 -13.55 38.47
N ALA A 285 -18.91 -14.06 38.45
CA ALA A 285 -19.17 -15.46 38.09
C ALA A 285 -18.89 -15.79 36.62
N ALA A 286 -18.93 -14.78 35.73
CA ALA A 286 -18.63 -14.89 34.31
C ALA A 286 -17.14 -14.84 33.96
N LEU A 287 -16.25 -14.56 34.92
CA LEU A 287 -14.82 -14.51 34.73
C LEU A 287 -14.24 -15.90 34.41
N PHE A 288 -13.60 -16.05 33.25
CA PHE A 288 -12.82 -17.24 32.91
C PHE A 288 -11.39 -17.15 33.46
N VAL A 289 -10.91 -15.92 33.69
CA VAL A 289 -9.58 -15.65 34.23
C VAL A 289 -9.57 -15.71 35.76
N ARG A 290 -8.56 -16.35 36.34
CA ARG A 290 -8.42 -16.53 37.78
C ARG A 290 -7.00 -16.24 38.24
N SER A 291 -6.88 -15.77 39.48
CA SER A 291 -5.59 -15.61 40.14
C SER A 291 -4.82 -16.96 40.17
N GLY A 292 -3.52 -16.90 39.92
CA GLY A 292 -2.61 -18.04 39.85
C GLY A 292 -2.58 -18.78 38.52
N GLN A 293 -3.41 -18.43 37.56
CA GLN A 293 -3.36 -18.99 36.20
C GLN A 293 -2.30 -18.27 35.34
N ILE A 294 -1.72 -18.98 34.38
CA ILE A 294 -0.95 -18.36 33.31
C ILE A 294 -1.90 -17.45 32.53
N TYR A 295 -1.45 -16.27 32.18
CA TYR A 295 -2.22 -15.34 31.35
C TYR A 295 -2.56 -15.99 30.00
N SER A 296 -3.77 -15.75 29.52
CA SER A 296 -4.21 -16.13 28.18
C SER A 296 -5.10 -15.04 27.62
N GLN A 297 -4.70 -14.50 26.47
CA GLN A 297 -5.50 -13.48 25.76
C GLN A 297 -6.87 -14.01 25.36
N GLY A 298 -6.94 -15.26 24.90
CA GLY A 298 -8.21 -15.89 24.54
C GLY A 298 -9.19 -16.01 25.70
N LEU A 299 -8.70 -16.29 26.93
CA LEU A 299 -9.56 -16.30 28.13
C LEU A 299 -10.04 -14.89 28.52
N VAL A 300 -9.20 -13.87 28.30
CA VAL A 300 -9.58 -12.47 28.53
C VAL A 300 -10.68 -12.08 27.52
N THR A 301 -10.44 -12.27 26.23
CA THR A 301 -11.41 -11.96 25.18
C THR A 301 -12.71 -12.73 25.35
N GLY A 302 -12.65 -14.02 25.67
CA GLY A 302 -13.86 -14.82 25.98
C GLY A 302 -14.63 -14.30 27.19
N THR A 303 -13.93 -13.74 28.20
CA THR A 303 -14.57 -13.09 29.34
C THR A 303 -15.26 -11.80 28.92
N GLU A 304 -14.63 -10.96 28.10
CA GLU A 304 -15.20 -9.72 27.55
C GLU A 304 -16.49 -10.00 26.79
N GLU A 305 -16.46 -10.96 25.88
CA GLU A 305 -17.61 -11.35 25.05
C GLU A 305 -18.79 -11.80 25.91
N ILE A 306 -18.54 -12.65 26.92
CA ILE A 306 -19.60 -13.12 27.82
C ILE A 306 -20.15 -11.99 28.67
N MET A 307 -19.31 -11.09 29.17
CA MET A 307 -19.77 -9.92 29.94
C MET A 307 -20.68 -9.02 29.10
N VAL A 308 -20.28 -8.72 27.87
CA VAL A 308 -21.08 -7.93 26.92
C VAL A 308 -22.42 -8.62 26.63
N GLN A 309 -22.40 -9.94 26.39
CA GLN A 309 -23.63 -10.71 26.17
C GLN A 309 -24.54 -10.71 27.41
N PHE A 310 -23.99 -10.86 28.60
CA PHE A 310 -24.75 -10.81 29.85
C PHE A 310 -25.42 -9.45 30.06
N LEU A 311 -24.67 -8.36 29.89
CA LEU A 311 -25.19 -7.00 30.00
C LEU A 311 -26.24 -6.71 28.93
N GLY A 312 -26.05 -7.18 27.71
CA GLY A 312 -27.02 -7.10 26.64
C GLY A 312 -28.36 -7.78 27.00
N ASN A 313 -28.33 -8.95 27.64
CA ASN A 313 -29.52 -9.66 28.13
C ASN A 313 -30.23 -8.92 29.26
N LEU A 314 -29.52 -8.10 30.03
CA LEU A 314 -30.09 -7.21 31.05
C LEU A 314 -30.64 -5.89 30.48
N GLY A 315 -30.51 -5.67 29.15
CA GLY A 315 -31.04 -4.50 28.44
C GLY A 315 -29.99 -3.42 28.14
N TYR A 316 -28.72 -3.65 28.44
CA TYR A 316 -27.61 -2.73 28.16
C TYR A 316 -27.03 -3.04 26.77
N ALA A 317 -27.70 -2.60 25.69
CA ALA A 317 -27.36 -2.93 24.32
C ALA A 317 -26.03 -2.34 23.81
N PHE A 318 -25.46 -1.36 24.54
CA PHE A 318 -24.20 -0.69 24.19
C PHE A 318 -23.12 -0.89 25.26
N ALA A 319 -23.23 -1.94 26.06
CA ALA A 319 -22.20 -2.27 27.04
C ALA A 319 -20.91 -2.69 26.35
N GLU A 320 -19.80 -2.19 26.87
CA GLU A 320 -18.44 -2.57 26.46
C GLU A 320 -17.72 -3.16 27.67
N ALA A 321 -17.01 -4.24 27.47
CA ALA A 321 -16.11 -4.84 28.44
C ALA A 321 -14.73 -4.96 27.82
N THR A 322 -13.70 -4.46 28.48
CA THR A 322 -12.31 -4.52 28.01
C THR A 322 -11.40 -4.99 29.14
N GLY A 323 -10.65 -6.06 28.89
CA GLY A 323 -9.64 -6.58 29.79
C GLY A 323 -8.28 -5.97 29.49
N VAL A 324 -7.71 -5.26 30.44
CA VAL A 324 -6.40 -4.63 30.29
C VAL A 324 -5.41 -5.29 31.24
N PRO A 325 -4.36 -5.97 30.75
CA PRO A 325 -3.31 -6.50 31.61
C PRO A 325 -2.41 -5.38 32.09
N GLU A 326 -2.23 -5.28 33.41
CA GLU A 326 -1.22 -4.40 34.02
C GLU A 326 -0.03 -5.24 34.44
N VAL A 327 1.09 -5.06 33.79
CA VAL A 327 2.36 -5.74 34.12
C VAL A 327 3.03 -5.07 35.31
N ASN A 328 3.37 -5.83 36.35
CA ASN A 328 4.09 -5.33 37.47
C ASN A 328 5.48 -5.97 37.58
N ASP A 329 6.49 -5.24 37.17
CA ASP A 329 7.90 -5.66 37.14
C ASP A 329 8.61 -5.56 38.54
N ARG A 330 7.87 -5.35 39.61
CA ARG A 330 8.44 -5.07 40.94
C ARG A 330 8.88 -6.30 41.76
N SER A 331 9.29 -7.40 41.17
CA SER A 331 9.79 -8.55 41.92
C SER A 331 11.30 -8.82 41.80
N GLU A 332 12.11 -7.79 41.58
CA GLU A 332 13.57 -7.89 41.71
C GLU A 332 14.12 -7.18 42.91
N GLU A 333 13.69 -7.55 44.14
CA GLU A 333 14.54 -7.37 45.33
C GLU A 333 14.23 -8.46 46.36
N HIS A 334 15.23 -9.34 46.56
CA HIS A 334 15.42 -10.33 47.67
C HIS A 334 14.58 -11.61 47.65
N THR A 335 15.07 -12.65 46.96
CA THR A 335 15.63 -13.86 47.62
C THR A 335 16.06 -14.87 46.53
N SER A 336 17.24 -15.41 46.73
CA SER A 336 17.81 -16.50 45.98
C SER A 336 16.91 -17.73 45.99
N GLU A 337 16.88 -18.42 44.84
CA GLU A 337 16.32 -19.74 44.56
C GLU A 337 14.79 -19.86 44.56
N LEU A 338 14.28 -19.85 43.38
CA LEU A 338 13.14 -20.53 42.76
C LEU A 338 12.46 -19.62 41.73
N GLN A 339 12.58 -20.00 40.48
CA GLN A 339 11.80 -19.57 39.31
C GLN A 339 11.07 -18.22 39.43
N SER A 340 11.64 -17.18 38.84
CA SER A 340 11.01 -15.87 38.74
C SER A 340 9.80 -15.93 37.81
N HIS A 341 8.64 -16.20 38.37
CA HIS A 341 7.39 -15.95 37.64
C HIS A 341 7.14 -14.45 37.66
N SER A 342 7.22 -13.83 36.49
CA SER A 342 6.72 -12.47 36.26
C SER A 342 5.19 -12.50 36.48
N GLU A 343 4.64 -11.58 37.26
CA GLU A 343 3.22 -11.56 37.58
C GLU A 343 2.55 -10.32 36.98
N ILE A 344 1.40 -10.52 36.32
CA ILE A 344 0.50 -9.43 35.96
C ILE A 344 -0.26 -9.02 37.22
N SER A 345 -0.13 -7.76 37.63
CA SER A 345 -0.73 -7.27 38.86
C SER A 345 -2.24 -7.22 38.80
N TYR A 346 -2.82 -6.87 37.65
CA TYR A 346 -4.26 -6.71 37.50
C TYR A 346 -4.68 -7.05 36.07
N ALA A 347 -5.77 -7.77 35.91
CA ALA A 347 -6.62 -7.68 34.71
C ALA A 347 -7.81 -6.79 35.13
N VAL A 348 -7.79 -5.54 34.68
CA VAL A 348 -8.88 -4.58 34.94
C VAL A 348 -9.88 -4.68 33.82
N PHE A 349 -11.07 -5.22 34.09
CA PHE A 349 -12.17 -5.15 33.15
C PHE A 349 -12.90 -3.82 33.36
N CYS A 350 -12.73 -2.88 32.44
CA CYS A 350 -13.45 -1.62 32.41
C CYS A 350 -14.77 -1.83 31.67
N LEU A 351 -15.89 -1.63 32.38
CA LEU A 351 -17.24 -1.60 31.80
C LEU A 351 -17.64 -0.15 31.52
N LYS A 352 -18.18 0.11 30.35
CA LYS A 352 -18.61 1.42 29.88
C LYS A 352 -20.05 1.37 29.41
#